data_db4bedaa8bb35013deb5062ffdae3b19
#
_entry.id   db4bedaa8bb35013deb5062ffdae3b19
#
_cell.length_a   1.000
_cell.length_b   1.000
_cell.length_c   1.000
_cell.angle_alpha   90.00
_cell.angle_beta   90.00
_cell.angle_gamma   90.00
#
_symmetry.space_group_name_H-M   'P 1'
#
loop_
_entity.id
_entity.type
_entity.pdbx_description
1 polymer ?
#
loop_
_entity_poly.entity_id
_entity_poly.type
_entity_poly.pdbx_seq_one_letter_code
_entity_poly.pdbx_strand_id
1 'polypeptide(L)'
;MAVTRNMSPEKHPMPTQDPAVRAHNFDEVALGYDEQTALAEAARCLNCKNPACVTGCPVSIRIPEFIAHVAAGEFEEAYRVIHTSSSLPAVCGRVCPQETQCEMHCVRGIKGQPVGIGRLERFVADWHNTYATETPAVPAPNGHRVAVVGSGPSGLTCAGDLAKAGYAVTVFEALHVAGGVLMYGIPEFRLPKAIV
;
A
#
# COMPACT_ATOMS: atom_id res chain seq x y z
N MET A 1 25.13 -0.25 4.15
CA MET A 1 25.55 -1.26 5.17
C MET A 1 24.70 -2.50 4.99
N ALA A 2 25.23 -3.72 5.24
CA ALA A 2 24.40 -4.92 5.15
C ALA A 2 23.35 -4.90 6.27
N VAL A 3 22.08 -5.02 5.90
CA VAL A 3 20.97 -5.06 6.86
C VAL A 3 21.08 -6.35 7.69
N THR A 4 21.15 -6.23 9.01
CA THR A 4 21.16 -7.40 9.90
C THR A 4 19.77 -8.04 9.90
N ARG A 5 19.66 -9.30 9.50
CA ARG A 5 18.38 -10.02 9.43
C ARG A 5 17.77 -10.23 10.82
N ASN A 6 16.48 -9.91 10.91
CA ASN A 6 15.68 -10.23 12.09
C ASN A 6 15.02 -11.62 11.91
N MET A 7 15.45 -12.60 12.69
CA MET A 7 14.95 -13.97 12.61
C MET A 7 13.79 -14.27 13.58
N SER A 8 13.21 -13.25 14.24
CA SER A 8 12.03 -13.43 15.10
C SER A 8 10.93 -14.22 14.37
N PRO A 9 10.35 -15.27 14.97
CA PRO A 9 9.25 -16.03 14.36
C PRO A 9 7.96 -15.21 14.27
N GLU A 10 7.79 -14.21 15.10
CA GLU A 10 6.58 -13.40 15.19
C GLU A 10 6.72 -12.10 14.39
N LYS A 11 5.63 -11.68 13.72
CA LYS A 11 5.56 -10.38 13.09
C LYS A 11 5.28 -9.29 14.15
N HIS A 12 5.80 -8.10 13.94
CA HIS A 12 5.51 -6.98 14.82
C HIS A 12 4.00 -6.70 14.86
N PRO A 13 3.41 -6.53 16.07
CA PRO A 13 1.99 -6.26 16.19
C PRO A 13 1.66 -4.92 15.53
N MET A 14 0.47 -4.82 14.92
CA MET A 14 -0.07 -3.54 14.48
C MET A 14 -0.57 -2.77 15.71
N PRO A 15 -0.04 -1.57 15.98
CA PRO A 15 -0.61 -0.71 17.01
C PRO A 15 -2.08 -0.41 16.68
N THR A 16 -2.94 -0.48 17.68
CA THR A 16 -4.38 -0.22 17.53
C THR A 16 -4.88 0.68 18.64
N GLN A 17 -5.98 1.41 18.37
CA GLN A 17 -6.69 2.14 19.43
C GLN A 17 -7.12 1.20 20.54
N ASP A 18 -7.06 1.67 21.78
CA ASP A 18 -7.61 0.96 22.94
C ASP A 18 -9.09 0.63 22.71
N PRO A 19 -9.56 -0.59 23.03
CA PRO A 19 -10.95 -1.00 22.83
C PRO A 19 -11.99 -0.08 23.48
N ALA A 20 -11.69 0.47 24.66
CA ALA A 20 -12.59 1.40 25.35
C ALA A 20 -12.66 2.75 24.63
N VAL A 21 -11.55 3.20 24.02
CA VAL A 21 -11.50 4.46 23.26
C VAL A 21 -12.22 4.32 21.94
N ARG A 22 -11.91 3.26 21.15
CA ARG A 22 -12.51 3.07 19.81
C ARG A 22 -14.00 2.73 19.85
N ALA A 23 -14.54 2.33 20.99
CA ALA A 23 -15.98 2.13 21.16
C ALA A 23 -16.79 3.44 21.11
N HIS A 24 -16.13 4.60 21.20
CA HIS A 24 -16.76 5.91 21.26
C HIS A 24 -16.38 6.85 20.09
N ASN A 25 -15.68 6.35 19.06
CA ASN A 25 -15.31 7.13 17.88
C ASN A 25 -15.35 6.26 16.61
N PHE A 26 -15.15 6.89 15.44
CA PHE A 26 -15.01 6.24 14.15
C PHE A 26 -13.62 6.45 13.53
N ASP A 27 -12.65 6.89 14.32
CA ASP A 27 -11.28 7.10 13.86
C ASP A 27 -10.61 5.78 13.48
N GLU A 28 -9.57 5.84 12.65
CA GLU A 28 -8.87 4.66 12.17
C GLU A 28 -8.37 3.79 13.34
N VAL A 29 -8.81 2.53 13.39
CA VAL A 29 -8.48 1.61 14.50
C VAL A 29 -7.03 1.18 14.48
N ALA A 30 -6.50 0.81 13.32
CA ALA A 30 -5.09 0.44 13.16
C ALA A 30 -4.26 1.72 12.99
N LEU A 31 -3.27 1.93 13.86
CA LEU A 31 -2.52 3.20 13.90
C LEU A 31 -1.32 3.25 12.94
N GLY A 32 -0.98 2.12 12.30
CA GLY A 32 0.19 2.03 11.44
C GLY A 32 1.48 1.70 12.21
N TYR A 33 2.53 1.39 11.48
CA TYR A 33 3.87 1.27 12.04
C TYR A 33 4.55 2.63 12.12
N ASP A 34 5.35 2.82 13.15
CA ASP A 34 6.40 3.84 13.15
C ASP A 34 7.61 3.36 12.35
N GLU A 35 8.55 4.24 12.11
CA GLU A 35 9.76 3.97 11.33
C GLU A 35 10.58 2.83 11.93
N GLN A 36 10.78 2.83 13.25
CA GLN A 36 11.57 1.81 13.93
C GLN A 36 10.94 0.42 13.78
N THR A 37 9.63 0.32 13.95
CA THR A 37 8.88 -0.93 13.78
C THR A 37 8.90 -1.39 12.33
N ALA A 38 8.77 -0.47 11.38
CA ALA A 38 8.83 -0.79 9.95
C ALA A 38 10.21 -1.35 9.55
N LEU A 39 11.30 -0.72 9.98
CA LEU A 39 12.66 -1.21 9.76
C LEU A 39 12.86 -2.61 10.35
N ALA A 40 12.42 -2.83 11.59
CA ALA A 40 12.58 -4.11 12.29
C ALA A 40 11.73 -5.22 11.65
N GLU A 41 10.52 -4.90 11.17
CA GLU A 41 9.66 -5.86 10.45
C GLU A 41 10.21 -6.16 9.05
N ALA A 42 10.68 -5.15 8.32
CA ALA A 42 11.30 -5.32 7.01
C ALA A 42 12.54 -6.23 7.08
N ALA A 43 13.35 -6.12 8.13
CA ALA A 43 14.51 -6.97 8.36
C ALA A 43 14.17 -8.46 8.53
N ARG A 44 12.89 -8.82 8.76
CA ARG A 44 12.43 -10.21 8.78
C ARG A 44 12.32 -10.84 7.39
N CYS A 45 12.30 -10.04 6.34
CA CYS A 45 12.22 -10.55 4.97
C CYS A 45 13.48 -11.31 4.57
N LEU A 46 13.32 -12.50 4.01
CA LEU A 46 14.44 -13.34 3.58
C LEU A 46 14.99 -12.95 2.19
N ASN A 47 14.33 -12.03 1.50
CA ASN A 47 14.66 -11.65 0.12
C ASN A 47 14.80 -12.90 -0.79
N CYS A 48 13.73 -13.68 -0.89
CA CYS A 48 13.72 -14.97 -1.57
C CYS A 48 14.01 -14.82 -3.07
N LYS A 49 14.85 -15.69 -3.63
CA LYS A 49 15.15 -15.71 -5.08
C LYS A 49 13.88 -16.00 -5.91
N ASN A 50 13.01 -16.88 -5.41
CA ASN A 50 11.71 -17.22 -6.01
C ASN A 50 10.61 -16.81 -5.02
N PRO A 51 10.17 -15.54 -5.02
CA PRO A 51 9.30 -14.99 -4.01
C PRO A 51 7.84 -15.36 -4.26
N ALA A 52 7.35 -16.43 -3.62
CA ALA A 52 5.95 -16.85 -3.72
C ALA A 52 4.95 -15.77 -3.28
N CYS A 53 5.35 -14.84 -2.40
CA CYS A 53 4.51 -13.71 -2.02
C CYS A 53 4.16 -12.80 -3.21
N VAL A 54 5.01 -12.68 -4.22
CA VAL A 54 4.74 -11.90 -5.45
C VAL A 54 3.61 -12.54 -6.25
N THR A 55 3.62 -13.88 -6.40
CA THR A 55 2.55 -14.59 -7.11
C THR A 55 1.23 -14.58 -6.34
N GLY A 56 1.27 -14.36 -5.01
CA GLY A 56 0.08 -14.17 -4.18
C GLY A 56 -0.47 -12.73 -4.21
N CYS A 57 0.22 -11.79 -4.84
CA CYS A 57 -0.26 -10.42 -5.00
C CYS A 57 -1.00 -10.28 -6.34
N PRO A 58 -2.29 -9.86 -6.37
CA PRO A 58 -3.06 -9.74 -7.61
C PRO A 58 -2.44 -8.80 -8.66
N VAL A 59 -1.65 -7.82 -8.21
CA VAL A 59 -0.98 -6.84 -9.09
C VAL A 59 0.54 -7.07 -9.18
N SER A 60 1.02 -8.19 -8.63
CA SER A 60 2.41 -8.65 -8.73
C SER A 60 3.44 -7.60 -8.28
N ILE A 61 3.18 -6.89 -7.16
CA ILE A 61 4.17 -5.98 -6.56
C ILE A 61 5.49 -6.73 -6.32
N ARG A 62 6.61 -6.11 -6.63
CA ARG A 62 7.95 -6.63 -6.37
C ARG A 62 8.28 -6.60 -4.87
N ILE A 63 7.57 -7.45 -4.09
CA ILE A 63 7.52 -7.42 -2.63
C ILE A 63 8.92 -7.49 -1.99
N PRO A 64 9.82 -8.42 -2.33
CA PRO A 64 11.14 -8.45 -1.69
C PRO A 64 11.96 -7.19 -1.95
N GLU A 65 11.78 -6.56 -3.11
CA GLU A 65 12.51 -5.37 -3.50
C GLU A 65 12.07 -4.16 -2.67
N PHE A 66 10.76 -3.86 -2.59
CA PHE A 66 10.32 -2.74 -1.78
C PHE A 66 10.65 -2.94 -0.29
N ILE A 67 10.55 -4.18 0.22
CA ILE A 67 10.89 -4.47 1.62
C ILE A 67 12.40 -4.30 1.85
N ALA A 68 13.25 -4.62 0.88
CA ALA A 68 14.69 -4.38 0.98
C ALA A 68 15.00 -2.88 1.09
N HIS A 69 14.32 -2.03 0.33
CA HIS A 69 14.42 -0.56 0.46
C HIS A 69 13.92 -0.07 1.83
N VAL A 70 12.79 -0.60 2.33
CA VAL A 70 12.33 -0.27 3.69
C VAL A 70 13.41 -0.63 4.72
N ALA A 71 13.98 -1.84 4.64
CA ALA A 71 15.01 -2.28 5.57
C ALA A 71 16.31 -1.45 5.50
N ALA A 72 16.56 -0.78 4.37
CA ALA A 72 17.67 0.15 4.17
C ALA A 72 17.34 1.60 4.61
N GLY A 73 16.08 1.89 4.99
CA GLY A 73 15.63 3.26 5.29
C GLY A 73 15.35 4.10 4.05
N GLU A 74 15.26 3.49 2.88
CA GLU A 74 15.04 4.14 1.58
C GLU A 74 13.54 4.13 1.24
N PHE A 75 12.73 4.84 2.05
CA PHE A 75 11.26 4.72 2.00
C PHE A 75 10.65 5.25 0.70
N GLU A 76 11.23 6.31 0.11
CA GLU A 76 10.78 6.82 -1.17
C GLU A 76 11.05 5.83 -2.31
N GLU A 77 12.20 5.16 -2.31
CA GLU A 77 12.49 4.12 -3.30
C GLU A 77 11.56 2.91 -3.12
N ALA A 78 11.24 2.55 -1.87
CA ALA A 78 10.24 1.52 -1.59
C ALA A 78 8.87 1.89 -2.18
N TYR A 79 8.45 3.16 -2.05
CA TYR A 79 7.21 3.66 -2.65
C TYR A 79 7.25 3.56 -4.18
N ARG A 80 8.34 3.99 -4.82
CA ARG A 80 8.49 3.91 -6.28
C ARG A 80 8.37 2.48 -6.78
N VAL A 81 8.97 1.51 -6.08
CA VAL A 81 8.83 0.08 -6.41
C VAL A 81 7.38 -0.37 -6.34
N ILE A 82 6.65 -0.04 -5.27
CA ILE A 82 5.23 -0.38 -5.12
C ILE A 82 4.40 0.28 -6.25
N HIS A 83 4.64 1.56 -6.51
CA HIS A 83 3.87 2.38 -7.43
C HIS A 83 4.02 1.96 -8.91
N THR A 84 5.03 1.14 -9.25
CA THR A 84 5.13 0.52 -10.59
C THR A 84 3.99 -0.47 -10.87
N SER A 85 3.37 -1.03 -9.85
CA SER A 85 2.35 -2.09 -9.99
C SER A 85 1.02 -1.73 -9.29
N SER A 86 1.03 -0.85 -8.28
CA SER A 86 -0.13 -0.47 -7.50
C SER A 86 -0.31 1.04 -7.51
N SER A 87 -1.44 1.53 -8.00
CA SER A 87 -1.77 2.97 -8.02
C SER A 87 -2.39 3.45 -6.70
N LEU A 88 -2.80 2.55 -5.82
CA LEU A 88 -3.52 2.87 -4.58
C LEU A 88 -2.87 2.21 -3.33
N PRO A 89 -1.55 2.36 -3.10
CA PRO A 89 -0.87 1.63 -2.03
C PRO A 89 -1.38 1.99 -0.63
N ALA A 90 -1.78 3.24 -0.37
CA ALA A 90 -2.34 3.66 0.91
C ALA A 90 -3.68 2.97 1.22
N VAL A 91 -4.46 2.68 0.18
CA VAL A 91 -5.71 1.91 0.27
C VAL A 91 -5.40 0.41 0.42
N CYS A 92 -4.56 -0.14 -0.46
CA CYS A 92 -4.23 -1.57 -0.46
C CYS A 92 -3.59 -2.02 0.86
N GLY A 93 -2.66 -1.23 1.41
CA GLY A 93 -2.04 -1.52 2.70
C GLY A 93 -3.02 -1.55 3.88
N ARG A 94 -4.21 -0.93 3.73
CA ARG A 94 -5.28 -0.93 4.74
C ARG A 94 -6.34 -2.00 4.52
N VAL A 95 -6.73 -2.28 3.27
CA VAL A 95 -7.96 -3.03 2.99
C VAL A 95 -7.76 -4.35 2.27
N CYS A 96 -6.62 -4.60 1.64
CA CYS A 96 -6.33 -5.92 1.06
C CYS A 96 -6.39 -7.01 2.13
N PRO A 97 -6.97 -8.18 1.85
CA PRO A 97 -6.93 -9.34 2.74
C PRO A 97 -5.57 -10.07 2.61
N GLN A 98 -4.49 -9.42 3.05
CA GLN A 98 -3.12 -9.89 2.85
C GLN A 98 -2.90 -11.30 3.41
N GLU A 99 -3.62 -11.66 4.46
CA GLU A 99 -3.57 -12.98 5.12
C GLU A 99 -3.94 -14.13 4.19
N THR A 100 -4.77 -13.85 3.17
CA THR A 100 -5.22 -14.83 2.16
C THR A 100 -4.57 -14.61 0.79
N GLN A 101 -3.70 -13.61 0.67
CA GLN A 101 -3.00 -13.24 -0.55
C GLN A 101 -1.47 -13.33 -0.37
N CYS A 102 -0.77 -12.20 -0.45
CA CYS A 102 0.70 -12.19 -0.43
C CYS A 102 1.30 -12.77 0.86
N GLU A 103 0.72 -12.50 2.04
CA GLU A 103 1.24 -13.02 3.32
C GLU A 103 1.05 -14.52 3.45
N MET A 104 -0.06 -15.10 2.93
CA MET A 104 -0.28 -16.55 2.92
C MET A 104 0.85 -17.29 2.21
N HIS A 105 1.45 -16.69 1.19
CA HIS A 105 2.53 -17.29 0.41
C HIS A 105 3.93 -16.96 0.95
N CYS A 106 4.02 -16.22 2.05
CA CYS A 106 5.33 -15.87 2.62
C CYS A 106 6.00 -17.07 3.28
N VAL A 107 7.23 -17.38 2.87
CA VAL A 107 8.03 -18.51 3.39
C VAL A 107 8.20 -18.44 4.91
N ARG A 108 8.24 -17.24 5.49
CA ARG A 108 8.30 -17.07 6.95
C ARG A 108 7.11 -17.68 7.68
N GLY A 109 5.94 -17.74 7.00
CA GLY A 109 4.73 -18.35 7.55
C GLY A 109 4.79 -19.86 7.76
N ILE A 110 5.80 -20.57 7.21
CA ILE A 110 5.95 -22.02 7.36
C ILE A 110 6.37 -22.39 8.80
N LYS A 111 7.22 -21.58 9.43
CA LYS A 111 7.79 -21.86 10.78
C LYS A 111 7.49 -20.74 11.79
N GLY A 112 6.56 -19.86 11.49
CA GLY A 112 6.21 -18.72 12.32
C GLY A 112 5.13 -17.89 11.65
N GLN A 113 5.17 -16.59 11.84
CA GLN A 113 4.27 -15.65 11.17
C GLN A 113 4.90 -15.08 9.91
N PRO A 114 4.12 -14.87 8.82
CA PRO A 114 4.60 -14.20 7.62
C PRO A 114 5.12 -12.79 7.95
N VAL A 115 5.90 -12.22 7.06
CA VAL A 115 6.24 -10.79 7.12
C VAL A 115 4.96 -9.98 6.96
N GLY A 116 4.81 -8.90 7.71
CA GLY A 116 3.68 -7.97 7.63
C GLY A 116 3.73 -7.13 6.36
N ILE A 117 3.52 -7.77 5.20
CA ILE A 117 3.70 -7.15 3.88
C ILE A 117 2.77 -5.95 3.71
N GLY A 118 1.47 -6.14 4.00
CA GLY A 118 0.50 -5.05 3.87
C GLY A 118 0.73 -3.93 4.89
N ARG A 119 1.25 -4.25 6.09
CA ARG A 119 1.61 -3.26 7.10
C ARG A 119 2.78 -2.38 6.64
N LEU A 120 3.77 -2.99 5.96
CA LEU A 120 4.90 -2.27 5.37
C LEU A 120 4.46 -1.46 4.14
N GLU A 121 3.59 -1.99 3.28
CA GLU A 121 3.00 -1.25 2.15
C GLU A 121 2.26 -0.01 2.65
N ARG A 122 1.44 -0.14 3.70
CA ARG A 122 0.77 0.99 4.34
C ARG A 122 1.76 2.01 4.87
N PHE A 123 2.77 1.57 5.63
CA PHE A 123 3.79 2.46 6.18
C PHE A 123 4.47 3.28 5.09
N VAL A 124 4.90 2.63 4.02
CA VAL A 124 5.57 3.29 2.89
C VAL A 124 4.67 4.33 2.22
N ALA A 125 3.39 3.99 2.02
CA ALA A 125 2.43 4.89 1.41
C ALA A 125 2.12 6.11 2.31
N ASP A 126 1.94 5.88 3.61
CA ASP A 126 1.68 6.95 4.58
C ASP A 126 2.90 7.86 4.73
N TRP A 127 4.11 7.29 4.73
CA TRP A 127 5.36 8.03 4.75
C TRP A 127 5.50 8.92 3.50
N HIS A 128 5.28 8.36 2.30
CA HIS A 128 5.29 9.12 1.05
C HIS A 128 4.30 10.27 1.09
N ASN A 129 3.04 10.02 1.44
CA ASN A 129 2.01 11.05 1.51
C ASN A 129 2.33 12.18 2.51
N THR A 130 3.18 11.91 3.51
CA THR A 130 3.55 12.89 4.54
C THR A 130 4.80 13.69 4.15
N TYR A 131 5.79 13.04 3.55
CA TYR A 131 7.15 13.60 3.41
C TYR A 131 7.59 13.83 1.96
N ALA A 132 6.91 13.24 0.95
CA ALA A 132 7.31 13.45 -0.43
C ALA A 132 7.08 14.91 -0.85
N THR A 133 8.12 15.48 -1.42
CA THR A 133 8.11 16.86 -1.94
C THR A 133 8.08 16.92 -3.46
N GLU A 134 8.28 15.78 -4.12
CA GLU A 134 8.32 15.71 -5.58
C GLU A 134 6.90 15.72 -6.15
N THR A 135 6.64 16.66 -7.05
CA THR A 135 5.43 16.63 -7.86
C THR A 135 5.64 15.64 -9.01
N PRO A 136 4.72 14.70 -9.25
CA PRO A 136 4.85 13.78 -10.39
C PRO A 136 5.04 14.54 -11.71
N ALA A 137 6.00 14.11 -12.51
CA ALA A 137 6.23 14.71 -13.82
C ALA A 137 4.97 14.53 -14.70
N VAL A 138 4.49 15.63 -15.27
CA VAL A 138 3.41 15.60 -16.25
C VAL A 138 3.98 15.11 -17.57
N PRO A 139 3.55 13.96 -18.11
CA PRO A 139 4.06 13.46 -19.39
C PRO A 139 3.63 14.36 -20.54
N ALA A 140 4.39 14.32 -21.64
CA ALA A 140 4.01 15.02 -22.85
C ALA A 140 2.65 14.50 -23.38
N PRO A 141 1.71 15.38 -23.75
CA PRO A 141 0.42 14.96 -24.27
C PRO A 141 0.57 14.13 -25.56
N ASN A 142 -0.12 12.99 -25.64
CA ASN A 142 -0.16 12.14 -26.84
C ASN A 142 -1.25 12.55 -27.85
N GLY A 143 -2.01 13.61 -27.58
CA GLY A 143 -3.07 14.13 -28.44
C GLY A 143 -4.43 13.42 -28.34
N HIS A 144 -4.54 12.37 -27.53
CA HIS A 144 -5.79 11.61 -27.37
C HIS A 144 -6.52 11.95 -26.05
N ARG A 145 -7.85 11.94 -26.12
CA ARG A 145 -8.73 12.14 -24.97
C ARG A 145 -9.44 10.84 -24.61
N VAL A 146 -9.54 10.54 -23.33
CA VAL A 146 -10.22 9.33 -22.81
C VAL A 146 -11.24 9.73 -21.75
N ALA A 147 -12.43 9.15 -21.84
CA ALA A 147 -13.46 9.24 -20.81
C ALA A 147 -13.41 7.97 -19.96
N VAL A 148 -13.28 8.13 -18.64
CA VAL A 148 -13.40 7.03 -17.66
C VAL A 148 -14.72 7.21 -16.93
N VAL A 149 -15.60 6.21 -16.99
CA VAL A 149 -16.92 6.26 -16.36
C VAL A 149 -16.87 5.54 -15.01
N GLY A 150 -17.06 6.31 -13.94
CA GLY A 150 -16.95 5.88 -12.54
C GLY A 150 -15.58 6.17 -11.95
N SER A 151 -15.59 6.66 -10.70
CA SER A 151 -14.39 7.00 -9.92
C SER A 151 -14.08 6.02 -8.79
N GLY A 152 -14.60 4.80 -8.87
CA GLY A 152 -14.20 3.73 -7.94
C GLY A 152 -12.74 3.30 -8.16
N PRO A 153 -12.22 2.32 -7.36
CA PRO A 153 -10.81 1.92 -7.44
C PRO A 153 -10.33 1.58 -8.86
N SER A 154 -11.16 0.89 -9.64
CA SER A 154 -10.84 0.52 -11.02
C SER A 154 -10.75 1.75 -11.92
N GLY A 155 -11.72 2.67 -11.82
CA GLY A 155 -11.73 3.89 -12.62
C GLY A 155 -10.56 4.81 -12.27
N LEU A 156 -10.26 4.98 -11.00
CA LEU A 156 -9.12 5.79 -10.54
C LEU A 156 -7.78 5.21 -10.99
N THR A 157 -7.60 3.88 -10.89
CA THR A 157 -6.38 3.20 -11.39
C THR A 157 -6.23 3.39 -12.90
N CYS A 158 -7.31 3.12 -13.66
CA CYS A 158 -7.30 3.31 -15.11
C CYS A 158 -7.00 4.76 -15.50
N ALA A 159 -7.64 5.73 -14.83
CA ALA A 159 -7.43 7.14 -15.10
C ALA A 159 -5.98 7.57 -14.81
N GLY A 160 -5.42 7.12 -13.69
CA GLY A 160 -4.04 7.40 -13.30
C GLY A 160 -3.03 6.83 -14.29
N ASP A 161 -3.20 5.58 -14.70
CA ASP A 161 -2.29 4.92 -15.65
C ASP A 161 -2.36 5.55 -17.05
N LEU A 162 -3.56 5.90 -17.51
CA LEU A 162 -3.73 6.63 -18.77
C LEU A 162 -3.12 8.04 -18.71
N ALA A 163 -3.28 8.75 -17.60
CA ALA A 163 -2.68 10.07 -17.43
C ALA A 163 -1.14 9.99 -17.46
N LYS A 164 -0.54 8.98 -16.81
CA LYS A 164 0.91 8.71 -16.88
C LYS A 164 1.39 8.38 -18.30
N ALA A 165 0.51 7.84 -19.15
CA ALA A 165 0.79 7.58 -20.56
C ALA A 165 0.53 8.79 -21.49
N GLY A 166 0.21 9.97 -20.94
CA GLY A 166 0.05 11.21 -21.68
C GLY A 166 -1.34 11.43 -22.28
N TYR A 167 -2.34 10.63 -21.90
CA TYR A 167 -3.72 10.86 -22.32
C TYR A 167 -4.36 12.00 -21.55
N ALA A 168 -5.20 12.80 -22.21
CA ALA A 168 -6.09 13.75 -21.55
C ALA A 168 -7.31 13.00 -21.01
N VAL A 169 -7.30 12.67 -19.72
CA VAL A 169 -8.33 11.85 -19.08
C VAL A 169 -9.41 12.73 -18.43
N THR A 170 -10.68 12.39 -18.66
CA THR A 170 -11.82 12.96 -17.94
C THR A 170 -12.55 11.83 -17.22
N VAL A 171 -12.68 11.94 -15.90
CA VAL A 171 -13.44 10.97 -15.09
C VAL A 171 -14.86 11.50 -14.89
N PHE A 172 -15.87 10.68 -15.21
CA PHE A 172 -17.28 10.97 -15.00
C PHE A 172 -17.78 10.16 -13.80
N GLU A 173 -18.28 10.86 -12.78
CA GLU A 173 -18.81 10.25 -11.56
C GLU A 173 -20.27 10.67 -11.36
N ALA A 174 -21.13 9.69 -11.06
CA ALA A 174 -22.55 9.94 -10.83
C ALA A 174 -22.85 10.42 -9.40
N LEU A 175 -21.99 10.08 -8.45
CA LEU A 175 -22.13 10.50 -7.05
C LEU A 175 -21.43 11.85 -6.84
N HIS A 176 -21.77 12.53 -5.74
CA HIS A 176 -21.28 13.89 -5.46
C HIS A 176 -19.81 13.94 -4.99
N VAL A 177 -19.22 12.79 -4.57
CA VAL A 177 -17.81 12.67 -4.20
C VAL A 177 -17.18 11.52 -4.98
N ALA A 178 -16.00 11.76 -5.54
CA ALA A 178 -15.21 10.71 -6.19
C ALA A 178 -14.72 9.67 -5.19
N GLY A 179 -14.44 8.44 -5.67
CA GLY A 179 -13.88 7.35 -4.86
C GLY A 179 -14.76 6.09 -4.80
N GLY A 180 -16.02 6.17 -5.19
CA GLY A 180 -16.91 5.01 -5.24
C GLY A 180 -16.98 4.28 -3.91
N VAL A 181 -16.76 2.94 -3.90
CA VAL A 181 -16.78 2.13 -2.69
C VAL A 181 -15.76 2.56 -1.62
N LEU A 182 -14.68 3.21 -1.99
CA LEU A 182 -13.68 3.72 -1.04
C LEU A 182 -14.29 4.80 -0.14
N MET A 183 -15.15 5.65 -0.72
CA MET A 183 -15.84 6.72 0.01
C MET A 183 -17.14 6.26 0.66
N TYR A 184 -17.94 5.46 -0.05
CA TYR A 184 -19.32 5.15 0.34
C TYR A 184 -19.52 3.77 0.96
N GLY A 185 -18.57 2.83 0.77
CA GLY A 185 -18.72 1.45 1.21
C GLY A 185 -17.81 1.04 2.36
N ILE A 186 -16.53 1.44 2.34
CA ILE A 186 -15.58 1.06 3.37
C ILE A 186 -15.75 1.97 4.59
N PRO A 187 -15.89 1.44 5.82
CA PRO A 187 -16.07 2.25 7.01
C PRO A 187 -14.86 3.16 7.30
N GLU A 188 -15.13 4.34 7.89
CA GLU A 188 -14.12 5.33 8.27
C GLU A 188 -13.01 4.75 9.13
N PHE A 189 -13.38 3.94 10.12
CA PHE A 189 -12.43 3.31 11.04
C PHE A 189 -11.49 2.28 10.37
N ARG A 190 -11.76 1.88 9.12
CA ARG A 190 -10.92 0.98 8.32
C ARG A 190 -10.14 1.74 7.25
N LEU A 191 -10.76 2.68 6.60
CA LEU A 191 -10.17 3.54 5.57
C LEU A 191 -10.68 4.97 5.77
N PRO A 192 -9.90 5.83 6.42
CA PRO A 192 -10.24 7.25 6.56
C PRO A 192 -10.45 7.91 5.21
N LYS A 193 -11.52 8.69 5.09
CA LYS A 193 -11.85 9.34 3.80
C LYS A 193 -10.83 10.38 3.38
N ALA A 194 -10.09 10.93 4.33
CA ALA A 194 -8.97 11.82 4.04
C ALA A 194 -7.80 11.14 3.29
N ILE A 195 -7.73 9.80 3.32
CA ILE A 195 -6.72 9.04 2.58
C ILE A 195 -7.14 8.82 1.11
N VAL A 196 -8.45 8.81 0.83
CA VAL A 196 -9.00 8.61 -0.51
C VAL A 196 -8.96 9.89 -1.32
#